data_6b959718b10c9a91222b56eac1619a23
#
_entry.id   6b959718b10c9a91222b56eac1619a23
#
_cell.length_a   1.000
_cell.length_b   1.000
_cell.length_c   1.000
_cell.angle_alpha   90.00
_cell.angle_beta   90.00
_cell.angle_gamma   90.00
#
_symmetry.space_group_name_H-M   'P 1'
#
loop_
_entity.id
_entity.type
_entity.pdbx_description
1 polymer ?
#
loop_
_entity_poly.entity_id
_entity_poly.type
_entity_poly.pdbx_seq_one_letter_code
_entity_poly.pdbx_strand_id
1 'polypeptide(L)'
;TDAQERARGITIFSKQALLEMPGLSVTLLDTPGHVDFSAEAERTLQVLDCAILVVSGSEGLQGHTLTLWKLLARYRVPVLLFVNKMDLPGPGRAALMEQLKARLAPGCTDFGQPEAARNEELALCGEDLMEDFLEAGSLSGEAIAAGVAARRVFPCFFGSALKLDGLDELLAALPRFVQAPAYGQHFSAAVYKVARDPKGERLTFLKITGGALEARALLSGQGDPAQGGEPWQEKVSQIRLYSGAKFTAAERAEAGQVCAVTGLTHTWPGEGLGLRPDAPAPMLEPAMTYQVLLDDGQDPHEALQKLRQLAEEDPQLHISWDEETRQIR
;
A
#
# COMPACT_ATOMS: atom_id res chain seq x y z
N THR A 1 17.81 -1.40 6.89
CA THR A 1 17.62 -2.41 5.81
C THR A 1 17.92 -3.77 6.38
N ASP A 2 17.00 -4.70 6.23
CA ASP A 2 17.14 -6.09 6.61
C ASP A 2 18.35 -6.74 5.92
N ALA A 3 18.98 -7.74 6.54
CA ALA A 3 20.15 -8.43 5.97
C ALA A 3 19.78 -9.15 4.66
N GLN A 4 18.57 -9.71 4.57
CA GLN A 4 18.07 -10.39 3.37
C GLN A 4 17.78 -9.40 2.24
N GLU A 5 17.20 -8.23 2.53
CA GLU A 5 17.01 -7.16 1.54
C GLU A 5 18.34 -6.68 0.94
N ARG A 6 19.36 -6.52 1.79
CA ARG A 6 20.71 -6.15 1.32
C ARG A 6 21.35 -7.22 0.44
N ALA A 7 21.20 -8.49 0.83
CA ALA A 7 21.76 -9.61 0.07
C ALA A 7 21.10 -9.79 -1.29
N ARG A 8 19.79 -9.52 -1.40
CA ARG A 8 19.02 -9.66 -2.65
C ARG A 8 18.88 -8.37 -3.45
N GLY A 9 19.18 -7.20 -2.86
CA GLY A 9 19.03 -5.89 -3.50
C GLY A 9 17.59 -5.49 -3.81
N ILE A 10 16.61 -6.04 -3.08
CA ILE A 10 15.17 -5.79 -3.26
C ILE A 10 14.49 -5.46 -1.93
N THR A 11 13.40 -4.70 -1.97
CA THR A 11 12.52 -4.47 -0.83
C THR A 11 11.69 -5.73 -0.58
N ILE A 12 11.68 -6.23 0.66
CA ILE A 12 10.88 -7.40 1.09
C ILE A 12 9.71 -6.93 1.95
N PHE A 13 9.98 -6.02 2.89
CA PHE A 13 8.99 -5.52 3.84
C PHE A 13 8.62 -4.07 3.53
N SER A 14 7.34 -3.75 3.68
CA SER A 14 6.86 -2.38 3.54
C SER A 14 7.51 -1.48 4.61
N LYS A 15 8.00 -0.33 4.17
CA LYS A 15 8.61 0.70 5.02
C LYS A 15 7.83 1.99 4.89
N GLN A 16 7.89 2.82 5.93
CA GLN A 16 7.20 4.11 5.92
C GLN A 16 8.17 5.27 6.12
N ALA A 17 7.85 6.39 5.49
CA ALA A 17 8.52 7.66 5.69
C ALA A 17 7.49 8.78 5.75
N LEU A 18 7.75 9.78 6.57
CA LEU A 18 6.90 10.97 6.69
C LEU A 18 7.45 12.08 5.81
N LEU A 19 6.59 12.69 5.02
CA LEU A 19 6.91 13.82 4.15
C LEU A 19 5.91 14.94 4.46
N GLU A 20 6.44 16.10 4.85
CA GLU A 20 5.64 17.30 5.04
C GLU A 20 5.74 18.19 3.79
N MET A 21 4.59 18.49 3.19
CA MET A 21 4.46 19.31 2.00
C MET A 21 3.49 20.46 2.28
N PRO A 22 3.56 21.58 1.54
CA PRO A 22 2.60 22.67 1.70
C PRO A 22 1.15 22.18 1.51
N GLY A 23 0.37 22.21 2.60
CA GLY A 23 -1.03 21.80 2.60
C GLY A 23 -1.29 20.28 2.61
N LEU A 24 -0.25 19.44 2.67
CA LEU A 24 -0.40 17.99 2.66
C LEU A 24 0.68 17.30 3.51
N SER A 25 0.28 16.52 4.51
CA SER A 25 1.17 15.60 5.22
C SER A 25 1.01 14.20 4.63
N VAL A 26 2.12 13.61 4.19
CA VAL A 26 2.13 12.31 3.49
C VAL A 26 2.87 11.27 4.31
N THR A 27 2.22 10.16 4.58
CA THR A 27 2.91 8.93 5.01
C THR A 27 3.18 8.07 3.76
N LEU A 28 4.42 8.06 3.31
CA LEU A 28 4.85 7.20 2.20
C LEU A 28 5.01 5.78 2.71
N LEU A 29 4.33 4.83 2.08
CA LEU A 29 4.52 3.39 2.29
C LEU A 29 5.27 2.82 1.09
N ASP A 30 6.56 2.51 1.26
CA ASP A 30 7.37 1.83 0.25
C ASP A 30 7.02 0.35 0.25
N THR A 31 6.45 -0.15 -0.85
CA THR A 31 5.96 -1.52 -0.97
C THR A 31 6.91 -2.38 -1.78
N PRO A 32 7.02 -3.70 -1.48
CA PRO A 32 7.81 -4.61 -2.30
C PRO A 32 7.32 -4.61 -3.76
N GLY A 33 8.27 -4.48 -4.69
CA GLY A 33 8.00 -4.52 -6.14
C GLY A 33 8.22 -5.88 -6.78
N HIS A 34 8.67 -6.89 -6.03
CA HIS A 34 8.94 -8.24 -6.56
C HIS A 34 7.71 -9.14 -6.43
N VAL A 35 7.48 -9.99 -7.43
CA VAL A 35 6.31 -10.88 -7.49
C VAL A 35 6.18 -11.80 -6.28
N ASP A 36 7.28 -12.26 -5.71
CA ASP A 36 7.30 -13.16 -4.55
C ASP A 36 6.71 -12.51 -3.27
N PHE A 37 6.67 -11.16 -3.24
CA PHE A 37 6.15 -10.40 -2.09
C PHE A 37 4.85 -9.67 -2.40
N SER A 38 4.12 -10.14 -3.40
CA SER A 38 2.85 -9.53 -3.84
C SER A 38 1.79 -9.53 -2.74
N ALA A 39 1.80 -10.51 -1.83
CA ALA A 39 0.91 -10.58 -0.69
C ALA A 39 1.12 -9.42 0.31
N GLU A 40 2.38 -9.10 0.62
CA GLU A 40 2.72 -7.94 1.45
C GLU A 40 2.31 -6.63 0.76
N ALA A 41 2.53 -6.54 -0.56
CA ALA A 41 2.06 -5.41 -1.35
C ALA A 41 0.54 -5.28 -1.29
N GLU A 42 -0.22 -6.36 -1.53
CA GLU A 42 -1.68 -6.34 -1.51
C GLU A 42 -2.24 -5.85 -0.16
N ARG A 43 -1.70 -6.34 0.97
CA ARG A 43 -2.10 -5.87 2.31
C ARG A 43 -1.88 -4.37 2.48
N THR A 44 -0.76 -3.86 1.99
CA THR A 44 -0.45 -2.42 2.06
C THR A 44 -1.39 -1.60 1.17
N LEU A 45 -1.75 -2.09 -0.04
CA LEU A 45 -2.65 -1.38 -0.95
C LEU A 45 -4.03 -1.10 -0.35
N GLN A 46 -4.50 -1.92 0.58
CA GLN A 46 -5.82 -1.76 1.23
C GLN A 46 -5.94 -0.52 2.11
N VAL A 47 -4.83 0.08 2.49
CA VAL A 47 -4.80 1.26 3.39
C VAL A 47 -4.29 2.53 2.71
N LEU A 48 -4.00 2.48 1.41
CA LEU A 48 -3.55 3.64 0.65
C LEU A 48 -4.70 4.60 0.34
N ASP A 49 -4.43 5.89 0.46
CA ASP A 49 -5.32 6.96 -0.04
C ASP A 49 -5.01 7.28 -1.51
N CYS A 50 -3.76 7.04 -1.93
CA CYS A 50 -3.29 7.18 -3.30
C CYS A 50 -2.06 6.31 -3.51
N ALA A 51 -1.80 5.89 -4.73
CA ALA A 51 -0.60 5.16 -5.11
C ALA A 51 0.21 5.88 -6.19
N ILE A 52 1.52 5.82 -6.09
CA ILE A 52 2.43 6.14 -7.19
C ILE A 52 2.90 4.82 -7.78
N LEU A 53 2.38 4.46 -8.96
CA LEU A 53 2.78 3.25 -9.67
C LEU A 53 4.03 3.54 -10.52
N VAL A 54 5.15 2.95 -10.13
CA VAL A 54 6.44 3.15 -10.83
C VAL A 54 6.59 2.13 -11.94
N VAL A 55 6.83 2.62 -13.16
CA VAL A 55 7.03 1.82 -14.37
C VAL A 55 8.45 2.03 -14.90
N SER A 56 9.10 0.99 -15.41
CA SER A 56 10.41 1.12 -16.04
C SER A 56 10.30 1.69 -17.45
N GLY A 57 10.90 2.84 -17.71
CA GLY A 57 10.94 3.46 -19.05
C GLY A 57 11.82 2.69 -20.05
N SER A 58 12.81 1.94 -19.55
CA SER A 58 13.68 1.11 -20.41
C SER A 58 13.03 -0.21 -20.81
N GLU A 59 12.16 -0.79 -19.98
CA GLU A 59 11.54 -2.10 -20.20
C GLU A 59 10.05 -2.03 -20.56
N GLY A 60 9.40 -0.90 -20.27
CA GLY A 60 7.96 -0.73 -20.44
C GLY A 60 7.13 -1.46 -19.40
N LEU A 61 5.88 -1.73 -19.73
CA LEU A 61 4.92 -2.40 -18.85
C LEU A 61 5.21 -3.90 -18.73
N GLN A 62 5.51 -4.32 -17.51
CA GLN A 62 5.75 -5.73 -17.15
C GLN A 62 4.48 -6.41 -16.65
N GLY A 63 4.47 -7.75 -16.61
CA GLY A 63 3.34 -8.55 -16.13
C GLY A 63 2.94 -8.21 -14.69
N HIS A 64 3.92 -8.02 -13.80
CA HIS A 64 3.66 -7.67 -12.41
C HIS A 64 3.02 -6.28 -12.25
N THR A 65 3.41 -5.30 -13.08
CA THR A 65 2.76 -3.98 -13.12
C THR A 65 1.26 -4.09 -13.39
N LEU A 66 0.86 -5.01 -14.29
CA LEU A 66 -0.55 -5.27 -14.58
C LEU A 66 -1.29 -5.92 -13.40
N THR A 67 -0.61 -6.77 -12.64
CA THR A 67 -1.16 -7.35 -11.40
C THR A 67 -1.41 -6.26 -10.37
N LEU A 68 -0.42 -5.41 -10.10
CA LEU A 68 -0.58 -4.27 -9.19
C LEU A 68 -1.68 -3.31 -9.65
N TRP A 69 -1.77 -3.04 -10.95
CA TRP A 69 -2.84 -2.21 -11.52
C TRP A 69 -4.24 -2.76 -11.22
N LYS A 70 -4.43 -4.08 -11.38
CA LYS A 70 -5.70 -4.75 -11.06
C LYS A 70 -6.02 -4.69 -9.58
N LEU A 71 -5.03 -4.89 -8.71
CA LEU A 71 -5.20 -4.75 -7.26
C LEU A 71 -5.60 -3.32 -6.86
N LEU A 72 -4.90 -2.31 -7.40
CA LEU A 72 -5.24 -0.90 -7.19
C LEU A 72 -6.66 -0.56 -7.66
N ALA A 73 -7.12 -1.19 -8.76
CA ALA A 73 -8.50 -1.04 -9.23
C ALA A 73 -9.50 -1.70 -8.28
N ARG A 74 -9.22 -2.92 -7.80
CA ARG A 74 -10.06 -3.65 -6.84
C ARG A 74 -10.30 -2.85 -5.56
N TYR A 75 -9.23 -2.27 -5.02
CA TYR A 75 -9.29 -1.45 -3.79
C TYR A 75 -9.65 0.00 -4.04
N ARG A 76 -9.97 0.38 -5.29
CA ARG A 76 -10.35 1.74 -5.73
C ARG A 76 -9.34 2.82 -5.33
N VAL A 77 -8.06 2.46 -5.26
CA VAL A 77 -6.99 3.40 -4.92
C VAL A 77 -6.70 4.33 -6.10
N PRO A 78 -6.78 5.66 -5.95
CA PRO A 78 -6.32 6.62 -6.97
C PRO A 78 -4.86 6.40 -7.31
N VAL A 79 -4.47 6.60 -8.59
CA VAL A 79 -3.11 6.29 -9.05
C VAL A 79 -2.53 7.43 -9.85
N LEU A 80 -1.30 7.81 -9.49
CA LEU A 80 -0.39 8.55 -10.35
C LEU A 80 0.66 7.58 -10.88
N LEU A 81 1.15 7.78 -12.12
CA LEU A 81 2.19 6.95 -12.70
C LEU A 81 3.51 7.73 -12.77
N PHE A 82 4.60 7.08 -12.40
CA PHE A 82 5.95 7.60 -12.63
C PHE A 82 6.74 6.64 -13.51
N VAL A 83 7.02 7.05 -14.74
CA VAL A 83 7.85 6.29 -15.68
C VAL A 83 9.31 6.64 -15.42
N ASN A 84 9.98 5.77 -14.68
CA ASN A 84 11.33 5.92 -14.20
C ASN A 84 12.37 5.39 -15.20
N LYS A 85 13.64 5.73 -15.01
CA LYS A 85 14.77 5.30 -15.83
C LYS A 85 14.71 5.81 -17.29
N MET A 86 14.14 7.00 -17.50
CA MET A 86 14.08 7.62 -18.83
C MET A 86 15.47 8.05 -19.36
N ASP A 87 16.49 8.00 -18.53
CA ASP A 87 17.89 8.21 -18.87
C ASP A 87 18.56 6.99 -19.53
N LEU A 88 17.91 5.84 -19.53
CA LEU A 88 18.35 4.61 -20.16
C LEU A 88 17.72 4.44 -21.54
N PRO A 89 18.37 3.71 -22.48
CA PRO A 89 17.77 3.34 -23.76
C PRO A 89 16.47 2.56 -23.57
N GLY A 90 15.44 2.88 -24.38
CA GLY A 90 14.13 2.24 -24.29
C GLY A 90 13.18 2.69 -25.41
N PRO A 91 11.89 2.32 -25.31
CA PRO A 91 10.88 2.58 -26.33
C PRO A 91 10.62 4.06 -26.62
N GLY A 92 10.98 4.97 -25.69
CA GLY A 92 10.69 6.39 -25.77
C GLY A 92 9.30 6.76 -25.23
N ARG A 93 9.15 8.07 -24.88
CA ARG A 93 7.98 8.62 -24.18
C ARG A 93 6.66 8.36 -24.92
N ALA A 94 6.59 8.60 -26.21
CA ALA A 94 5.38 8.41 -27.01
C ALA A 94 4.91 6.95 -27.03
N ALA A 95 5.81 6.01 -27.31
CA ALA A 95 5.48 4.59 -27.33
C ALA A 95 5.09 4.06 -25.95
N LEU A 96 5.71 4.58 -24.87
CA LEU A 96 5.31 4.26 -23.49
C LEU A 96 3.91 4.78 -23.18
N MET A 97 3.56 6.01 -23.58
CA MET A 97 2.20 6.52 -23.41
C MET A 97 1.15 5.68 -24.14
N GLU A 98 1.44 5.23 -25.36
CA GLU A 98 0.54 4.29 -26.08
C GLU A 98 0.36 2.98 -25.31
N GLN A 99 1.45 2.41 -24.76
CA GLN A 99 1.36 1.20 -23.94
C GLN A 99 0.54 1.43 -22.66
N LEU A 100 0.74 2.55 -21.97
CA LEU A 100 -0.01 2.88 -20.75
C LEU A 100 -1.51 3.00 -21.05
N LYS A 101 -1.89 3.74 -22.11
CA LYS A 101 -3.28 3.89 -22.54
C LYS A 101 -3.93 2.56 -22.93
N ALA A 102 -3.23 1.77 -23.75
CA ALA A 102 -3.76 0.52 -24.28
C ALA A 102 -3.89 -0.59 -23.21
N ARG A 103 -2.97 -0.66 -22.25
CA ARG A 103 -2.86 -1.79 -21.33
C ARG A 103 -3.34 -1.49 -19.90
N LEU A 104 -3.33 -0.22 -19.47
CA LEU A 104 -3.83 0.19 -18.17
C LEU A 104 -5.19 0.86 -18.29
N ALA A 105 -5.25 2.07 -18.83
CA ALA A 105 -6.51 2.79 -19.04
C ALA A 105 -6.36 3.91 -20.06
N PRO A 106 -7.42 4.23 -20.84
CA PRO A 106 -7.42 5.37 -21.78
C PRO A 106 -7.15 6.72 -21.10
N GLY A 107 -7.52 6.88 -19.82
CA GLY A 107 -7.30 8.10 -19.03
C GLY A 107 -5.87 8.31 -18.53
N CYS A 108 -4.89 7.49 -18.94
CA CYS A 108 -3.48 7.77 -18.72
C CYS A 108 -3.08 8.99 -19.57
N THR A 109 -2.70 10.09 -18.92
CA THR A 109 -2.39 11.36 -19.58
C THR A 109 -1.03 11.87 -19.17
N ASP A 110 -0.23 12.32 -20.14
CA ASP A 110 1.11 12.88 -19.90
C ASP A 110 1.00 14.29 -19.31
N PHE A 111 1.43 14.47 -18.07
CA PHE A 111 1.37 15.76 -17.38
C PHE A 111 2.57 16.68 -17.67
N GLY A 112 3.56 16.20 -18.40
CA GLY A 112 4.65 17.04 -18.91
C GLY A 112 4.36 17.70 -20.29
N GLN A 113 3.19 17.43 -20.90
CA GLN A 113 2.77 18.10 -22.13
C GLN A 113 2.18 19.49 -21.82
N PRO A 114 2.09 20.41 -22.84
CA PRO A 114 1.45 21.71 -22.67
C PRO A 114 0.03 21.61 -22.13
N GLU A 115 -0.35 22.57 -21.29
CA GLU A 115 -1.63 22.54 -20.56
C GLU A 115 -2.85 22.45 -21.51
N ALA A 116 -2.84 23.17 -22.62
CA ALA A 116 -3.94 23.15 -23.59
C ALA A 116 -4.17 21.74 -24.14
N ALA A 117 -3.11 21.06 -24.64
CA ALA A 117 -3.20 19.71 -25.16
C ALA A 117 -3.60 18.69 -24.08
N ARG A 118 -3.10 18.90 -22.85
CA ARG A 118 -3.47 18.07 -21.71
C ARG A 118 -4.95 18.22 -21.37
N ASN A 119 -5.50 19.43 -21.34
CA ASN A 119 -6.90 19.66 -21.01
C ASN A 119 -7.85 19.09 -22.07
N GLU A 120 -7.50 19.16 -23.36
CA GLU A 120 -8.25 18.50 -24.44
C GLU A 120 -8.31 16.98 -24.23
N GLU A 121 -7.19 16.36 -23.86
CA GLU A 121 -7.12 14.93 -23.60
C GLU A 121 -7.91 14.53 -22.34
N LEU A 122 -7.79 15.30 -21.25
CA LEU A 122 -8.49 15.06 -20.00
C LEU A 122 -10.02 15.22 -20.13
N ALA A 123 -10.49 16.14 -20.98
CA ALA A 123 -11.90 16.32 -21.27
C ALA A 123 -12.57 15.02 -21.80
N LEU A 124 -11.83 14.17 -22.48
CA LEU A 124 -12.32 12.88 -22.97
C LEU A 124 -12.47 11.81 -21.88
N CYS A 125 -12.02 12.08 -20.65
CA CYS A 125 -12.04 11.12 -19.54
C CYS A 125 -13.37 11.11 -18.76
N GLY A 126 -14.35 11.95 -19.11
CA GLY A 126 -15.67 11.99 -18.45
C GLY A 126 -16.55 13.09 -19.01
N GLU A 127 -17.87 12.89 -18.92
CA GLU A 127 -18.87 13.87 -19.39
C GLU A 127 -18.76 15.19 -18.61
N ASP A 128 -18.57 15.13 -17.30
CA ASP A 128 -18.36 16.28 -16.43
C ASP A 128 -17.10 17.08 -16.79
N LEU A 129 -15.98 16.39 -17.09
CA LEU A 129 -14.76 17.03 -17.54
C LEU A 129 -14.93 17.68 -18.94
N MET A 130 -15.71 17.03 -19.80
CA MET A 130 -16.02 17.59 -21.13
C MET A 130 -16.88 18.85 -21.01
N GLU A 131 -17.92 18.84 -20.15
CA GLU A 131 -18.76 20.00 -19.90
C GLU A 131 -17.95 21.17 -19.36
N ASP A 132 -17.15 20.96 -18.31
CA ASP A 132 -16.27 21.97 -17.74
C ASP A 132 -15.30 22.56 -18.79
N PHE A 133 -14.73 21.71 -19.64
CA PHE A 133 -13.81 22.16 -20.69
C PHE A 133 -14.52 22.96 -21.79
N LEU A 134 -15.74 22.59 -22.18
CA LEU A 134 -16.52 23.32 -23.19
C LEU A 134 -16.99 24.68 -22.67
N GLU A 135 -17.31 24.78 -21.36
CA GLU A 135 -17.75 26.03 -20.75
C GLU A 135 -16.60 27.01 -20.49
N ALA A 136 -15.48 26.52 -19.94
CA ALA A 136 -14.37 27.38 -19.48
C ALA A 136 -13.16 27.42 -20.43
N GLY A 137 -13.07 26.53 -21.42
CA GLY A 137 -11.89 26.37 -22.29
C GLY A 137 -10.66 25.76 -21.60
N SER A 138 -10.80 25.42 -20.32
CA SER A 138 -9.74 24.78 -19.50
C SER A 138 -10.34 24.00 -18.34
N LEU A 139 -9.57 23.06 -17.77
CA LEU A 139 -9.99 22.29 -16.60
C LEU A 139 -9.38 22.84 -15.31
N SER A 140 -10.21 22.98 -14.28
CA SER A 140 -9.72 23.37 -12.95
C SER A 140 -8.91 22.26 -12.30
N GLY A 141 -8.00 22.61 -11.38
CA GLY A 141 -7.27 21.62 -10.58
C GLY A 141 -8.20 20.71 -9.77
N GLU A 142 -9.33 21.22 -9.31
CA GLU A 142 -10.36 20.47 -8.56
C GLU A 142 -11.05 19.45 -9.43
N ALA A 143 -11.45 19.79 -10.67
CA ALA A 143 -12.03 18.87 -11.62
C ALA A 143 -11.07 17.72 -11.98
N ILE A 144 -9.79 18.04 -12.21
CA ILE A 144 -8.76 17.04 -12.44
C ILE A 144 -8.59 16.13 -11.22
N ALA A 145 -8.50 16.69 -10.01
CA ALA A 145 -8.39 15.92 -8.77
C ALA A 145 -9.59 14.99 -8.53
N ALA A 146 -10.81 15.44 -8.85
CA ALA A 146 -12.00 14.61 -8.81
C ALA A 146 -11.92 13.45 -9.83
N GLY A 147 -11.43 13.70 -11.04
CA GLY A 147 -11.16 12.68 -12.05
C GLY A 147 -10.13 11.64 -11.59
N VAL A 148 -9.06 12.08 -10.90
CA VAL A 148 -8.05 11.19 -10.30
C VAL A 148 -8.67 10.35 -9.18
N ALA A 149 -9.41 10.96 -8.26
CA ALA A 149 -10.09 10.28 -7.16
C ALA A 149 -11.10 9.24 -7.66
N ALA A 150 -11.83 9.56 -8.74
CA ALA A 150 -12.77 8.65 -9.41
C ALA A 150 -12.08 7.59 -10.30
N ARG A 151 -10.74 7.57 -10.37
CA ARG A 151 -9.96 6.65 -11.22
C ARG A 151 -10.34 6.72 -12.71
N ARG A 152 -10.65 7.90 -13.20
CA ARG A 152 -10.88 8.20 -14.63
C ARG A 152 -9.67 8.86 -15.25
N VAL A 153 -8.93 9.65 -14.48
CA VAL A 153 -7.70 10.35 -14.87
C VAL A 153 -6.52 9.72 -14.13
N PHE A 154 -5.46 9.42 -14.86
CA PHE A 154 -4.22 8.85 -14.33
C PHE A 154 -3.03 9.69 -14.80
N PRO A 155 -2.59 10.66 -13.98
CA PRO A 155 -1.45 11.52 -14.30
C PRO A 155 -0.18 10.69 -14.50
N CYS A 156 0.49 10.87 -15.64
CA CYS A 156 1.75 10.20 -15.97
C CYS A 156 2.89 11.21 -15.98
N PHE A 157 3.94 10.92 -15.22
CA PHE A 157 5.18 11.68 -15.12
C PHE A 157 6.33 10.83 -15.63
N PHE A 158 7.31 11.47 -16.26
CA PHE A 158 8.46 10.79 -16.87
C PHE A 158 9.74 11.38 -16.32
N GLY A 159 10.69 10.52 -15.93
CA GLY A 159 11.95 11.01 -15.40
C GLY A 159 12.95 9.93 -15.04
N SER A 160 13.93 10.31 -14.25
CA SER A 160 14.94 9.42 -13.68
C SER A 160 15.12 9.72 -12.20
N ALA A 161 14.65 8.82 -11.35
CA ALA A 161 14.80 8.97 -9.91
C ALA A 161 16.28 9.04 -9.48
N LEU A 162 17.17 8.34 -10.20
CA LEU A 162 18.62 8.39 -9.94
C LEU A 162 19.20 9.78 -10.20
N LYS A 163 18.68 10.51 -11.20
CA LYS A 163 19.12 11.86 -11.58
C LYS A 163 18.25 12.96 -10.98
N LEU A 164 17.21 12.59 -10.22
CA LEU A 164 16.18 13.48 -9.68
C LEU A 164 15.38 14.24 -10.76
N ASP A 165 15.40 13.75 -12.01
CA ASP A 165 14.68 14.32 -13.13
C ASP A 165 13.19 13.90 -13.07
N GLY A 166 12.27 14.86 -13.30
CA GLY A 166 10.82 14.65 -13.27
C GLY A 166 10.21 14.44 -11.87
N LEU A 167 11.01 14.46 -10.81
CA LEU A 167 10.50 14.29 -9.45
C LEU A 167 9.82 15.54 -8.91
N ASP A 168 10.33 16.73 -9.26
CA ASP A 168 9.73 17.99 -8.78
C ASP A 168 8.32 18.17 -9.31
N GLU A 169 8.06 17.80 -10.56
CA GLU A 169 6.73 17.80 -11.18
C GLU A 169 5.79 16.81 -10.51
N LEU A 170 6.26 15.57 -10.24
CA LEU A 170 5.48 14.58 -9.50
C LEU A 170 5.14 15.06 -8.09
N LEU A 171 6.12 15.57 -7.35
CA LEU A 171 5.93 16.07 -5.99
C LEU A 171 4.98 17.29 -5.96
N ALA A 172 5.09 18.20 -6.91
CA ALA A 172 4.19 19.34 -7.03
C ALA A 172 2.74 18.93 -7.39
N ALA A 173 2.55 17.77 -8.03
CA ALA A 173 1.25 17.24 -8.38
C ALA A 173 0.51 16.63 -7.18
N LEU A 174 1.21 16.10 -6.18
CA LEU A 174 0.59 15.44 -5.03
C LEU A 174 -0.41 16.34 -4.29
N PRO A 175 -0.04 17.55 -3.78
CA PRO A 175 -0.98 18.39 -3.07
C PRO A 175 -2.08 18.97 -3.98
N ARG A 176 -1.90 18.93 -5.30
CA ARG A 176 -2.88 19.46 -6.26
C ARG A 176 -3.94 18.43 -6.66
N PHE A 177 -3.58 17.17 -6.78
CA PHE A 177 -4.42 16.13 -7.40
C PHE A 177 -4.73 14.96 -6.47
N VAL A 178 -4.06 14.85 -5.32
CA VAL A 178 -4.40 13.85 -4.30
C VAL A 178 -5.33 14.48 -3.27
N GLN A 179 -6.54 13.95 -3.19
CA GLN A 179 -7.51 14.38 -2.18
C GLN A 179 -7.40 13.48 -0.96
N ALA A 180 -7.25 14.07 0.22
CA ALA A 180 -7.36 13.33 1.47
C ALA A 180 -8.82 12.84 1.62
N PRO A 181 -9.03 11.58 2.04
CA PRO A 181 -10.36 11.08 2.31
C PRO A 181 -11.07 11.89 3.42
N ALA A 182 -12.39 12.02 3.32
CA ALA A 182 -13.18 12.55 4.42
C ALA A 182 -13.31 11.49 5.51
N TYR A 183 -12.70 11.73 6.66
CA TYR A 183 -12.74 10.82 7.80
C TYR A 183 -13.92 11.12 8.73
N GLY A 184 -14.60 10.06 9.20
CA GLY A 184 -15.64 10.18 10.22
C GLY A 184 -15.09 10.60 11.59
N GLN A 185 -15.98 11.06 12.49
CA GLN A 185 -15.58 11.48 13.84
C GLN A 185 -15.39 10.32 14.83
N HIS A 186 -15.98 9.16 14.55
CA HIS A 186 -15.87 7.98 15.41
C HIS A 186 -14.64 7.16 15.05
N PHE A 187 -14.03 6.58 16.08
CA PHE A 187 -12.85 5.73 15.90
C PHE A 187 -13.12 4.60 14.91
N SER A 188 -12.25 4.51 13.96
CA SER A 188 -12.12 3.37 13.05
C SER A 188 -10.70 3.23 12.56
N ALA A 189 -10.22 2.00 12.39
CA ALA A 189 -8.88 1.71 11.91
C ALA A 189 -8.84 0.42 11.10
N ALA A 190 -7.86 0.30 10.22
CA ALA A 190 -7.55 -0.93 9.48
C ALA A 190 -6.20 -1.48 9.92
N VAL A 191 -6.16 -2.73 10.32
CA VAL A 191 -4.93 -3.47 10.56
C VAL A 191 -4.42 -3.96 9.20
N TYR A 192 -3.24 -3.53 8.78
CA TYR A 192 -2.70 -3.97 7.49
C TYR A 192 -1.43 -4.84 7.62
N LYS A 193 -0.79 -4.79 8.79
CA LYS A 193 0.45 -5.52 9.03
C LYS A 193 0.63 -5.85 10.51
N VAL A 194 1.15 -7.03 10.77
CA VAL A 194 1.72 -7.43 12.06
C VAL A 194 3.20 -7.70 11.86
N ALA A 195 4.03 -7.29 12.79
CA ALA A 195 5.48 -7.55 12.74
C ALA A 195 6.02 -7.62 14.18
N ARG A 196 7.30 -7.95 14.31
CA ARG A 196 8.01 -7.91 15.58
C ARG A 196 9.19 -6.96 15.52
N ASP A 197 9.39 -6.20 16.59
CA ASP A 197 10.56 -5.34 16.70
C ASP A 197 11.84 -6.18 16.97
N PRO A 198 13.04 -5.58 16.92
CA PRO A 198 14.29 -6.29 17.21
C PRO A 198 14.39 -6.93 18.59
N LYS A 199 13.49 -6.56 19.53
CA LYS A 199 13.39 -7.12 20.87
C LYS A 199 12.36 -8.26 20.95
N GLY A 200 11.67 -8.56 19.84
CA GLY A 200 10.61 -9.56 19.75
C GLY A 200 9.23 -9.06 20.18
N GLU A 201 9.07 -7.75 20.51
CA GLU A 201 7.77 -7.18 20.85
C GLU A 201 6.86 -7.13 19.63
N ARG A 202 5.63 -7.61 19.77
CA ARG A 202 4.63 -7.62 18.71
C ARG A 202 4.12 -6.21 18.40
N LEU A 203 4.14 -5.84 17.13
CA LEU A 203 3.66 -4.58 16.59
C LEU A 203 2.46 -4.82 15.69
N THR A 204 1.37 -4.13 15.95
CA THR A 204 0.20 -4.07 15.06
C THR A 204 0.21 -2.74 14.33
N PHE A 205 0.35 -2.76 13.01
CA PHE A 205 0.35 -1.56 12.17
C PHE A 205 -1.07 -1.23 11.73
N LEU A 206 -1.48 0.01 11.99
CA LEU A 206 -2.83 0.53 11.79
C LEU A 206 -2.81 1.74 10.86
N LYS A 207 -3.79 1.81 9.97
CA LYS A 207 -4.25 3.07 9.37
C LYS A 207 -5.48 3.54 10.13
N ILE A 208 -5.43 4.72 10.73
CA ILE A 208 -6.60 5.33 11.37
C ILE A 208 -7.50 5.90 10.26
N THR A 209 -8.73 5.41 10.18
CA THR A 209 -9.69 5.75 9.12
C THR A 209 -10.89 6.56 9.63
N GLY A 210 -10.88 6.94 10.91
CA GLY A 210 -11.88 7.81 11.52
C GLY A 210 -11.54 8.10 12.97
N GLY A 211 -11.95 9.27 13.45
CA GLY A 211 -11.68 9.73 14.81
C GLY A 211 -10.19 9.77 15.15
N ALA A 212 -9.85 9.24 16.30
CA ALA A 212 -8.48 9.13 16.76
C ALA A 212 -8.29 7.92 17.69
N LEU A 213 -7.06 7.43 17.77
CA LEU A 213 -6.63 6.42 18.73
C LEU A 213 -5.81 7.07 19.84
N GLU A 214 -6.25 6.90 21.08
CA GLU A 214 -5.52 7.33 22.26
C GLU A 214 -4.61 6.22 22.78
N ALA A 215 -3.45 6.57 23.33
CA ALA A 215 -2.63 5.63 24.06
C ALA A 215 -3.41 5.10 25.29
N ARG A 216 -3.26 3.82 25.57
CA ARG A 216 -4.00 3.11 26.63
C ARG A 216 -5.50 2.91 26.36
N ALA A 217 -6.00 3.22 25.15
CA ALA A 217 -7.36 2.88 24.75
C ALA A 217 -7.59 1.36 24.82
N LEU A 218 -8.81 0.98 25.17
CA LEU A 218 -9.27 -0.39 25.14
C LEU A 218 -9.87 -0.64 23.75
N LEU A 219 -9.32 -1.57 23.01
CA LEU A 219 -9.80 -1.98 21.72
C LEU A 219 -10.42 -3.38 21.79
N SER A 220 -11.32 -3.67 20.90
CA SER A 220 -11.96 -4.98 20.75
C SER A 220 -12.06 -5.36 19.27
N GLY A 221 -12.01 -6.65 19.01
CA GLY A 221 -12.15 -7.22 17.67
C GLY A 221 -12.71 -8.65 17.74
N GLN A 222 -12.83 -9.29 16.57
CA GLN A 222 -13.41 -10.63 16.44
C GLN A 222 -12.35 -11.74 16.33
N GLY A 223 -11.07 -11.37 16.31
CA GLY A 223 -9.97 -12.30 16.05
C GLY A 223 -9.95 -12.81 14.61
N ASP A 224 -8.90 -13.57 14.28
CA ASP A 224 -8.70 -14.08 12.92
C ASP A 224 -9.72 -15.19 12.60
N PRO A 225 -10.62 -14.99 11.61
CA PRO A 225 -11.60 -16.00 11.21
C PRO A 225 -10.95 -17.32 10.76
N ALA A 226 -9.72 -17.27 10.20
CA ALA A 226 -8.99 -18.47 9.77
C ALA A 226 -8.48 -19.31 10.97
N GLN A 227 -8.40 -18.70 12.16
CA GLN A 227 -7.97 -19.37 13.39
C GLN A 227 -9.10 -19.63 14.39
N GLY A 228 -10.36 -19.48 13.95
CA GLY A 228 -11.52 -19.71 14.80
C GLY A 228 -12.16 -18.48 15.41
N GLY A 229 -11.59 -17.28 15.16
CA GLY A 229 -12.25 -15.99 15.38
C GLY A 229 -12.84 -15.76 16.77
N GLU A 230 -12.06 -15.85 17.84
CA GLU A 230 -12.57 -15.55 19.18
C GLU A 230 -12.59 -14.04 19.45
N PRO A 231 -13.70 -13.48 19.98
CA PRO A 231 -13.75 -12.07 20.37
C PRO A 231 -12.68 -11.74 21.38
N TRP A 232 -12.01 -10.61 21.18
CA TRP A 232 -10.94 -10.17 22.06
C TRP A 232 -11.15 -8.72 22.52
N GLN A 233 -10.57 -8.38 23.68
CA GLN A 233 -10.53 -7.03 24.20
C GLN A 233 -9.18 -6.79 24.85
N GLU A 234 -8.39 -5.88 24.31
CA GLU A 234 -7.02 -5.60 24.75
C GLU A 234 -6.73 -4.11 24.80
N LYS A 235 -5.75 -3.76 25.62
CA LYS A 235 -5.34 -2.37 25.85
C LYS A 235 -4.11 -2.02 25.03
N VAL A 236 -4.17 -0.94 24.26
CA VAL A 236 -3.01 -0.35 23.60
C VAL A 236 -1.99 0.10 24.67
N SER A 237 -0.78 -0.42 24.59
CA SER A 237 0.29 -0.03 25.52
C SER A 237 1.01 1.24 25.05
N GLN A 238 1.38 1.32 23.79
CA GLN A 238 2.10 2.45 23.20
C GLN A 238 1.69 2.64 21.74
N ILE A 239 1.64 3.89 21.30
CA ILE A 239 1.50 4.26 19.89
C ILE A 239 2.88 4.72 19.37
N ARG A 240 3.31 4.19 18.24
CA ARG A 240 4.60 4.50 17.60
C ARG A 240 4.36 5.04 16.20
N LEU A 241 4.83 6.24 15.92
CA LEU A 241 4.85 6.83 14.57
C LEU A 241 6.23 6.60 13.97
N TYR A 242 6.30 5.76 12.95
CA TYR A 242 7.56 5.40 12.31
C TYR A 242 7.94 6.36 11.18
N SER A 243 9.24 6.65 11.06
CA SER A 243 9.84 7.23 9.87
C SER A 243 11.17 6.53 9.60
N GLY A 244 11.20 5.68 8.59
CA GLY A 244 12.29 4.73 8.37
C GLY A 244 12.42 3.71 9.51
N ALA A 245 13.62 3.56 10.03
CA ALA A 245 13.90 2.64 11.14
C ALA A 245 13.64 3.25 12.55
N LYS A 246 13.33 4.54 12.62
CA LYS A 246 13.11 5.25 13.88
C LYS A 246 11.62 5.47 14.10
N PHE A 247 11.22 5.54 15.36
CA PHE A 247 9.87 5.91 15.73
C PHE A 247 9.85 6.99 16.82
N THR A 248 8.76 7.72 16.85
CA THR A 248 8.42 8.62 17.96
C THR A 248 7.19 8.07 18.66
N ALA A 249 7.23 7.99 20.01
CA ALA A 249 6.06 7.62 20.79
C ALA A 249 5.06 8.78 20.75
N ALA A 250 3.77 8.45 20.58
CA ALA A 250 2.68 9.42 20.56
C ALA A 250 1.62 9.04 21.59
N GLU A 251 0.98 10.04 22.19
CA GLU A 251 -0.17 9.83 23.07
C GLU A 251 -1.46 9.64 22.26
N ARG A 252 -1.48 10.08 21.00
CA ARG A 252 -2.64 10.04 20.13
C ARG A 252 -2.23 9.90 18.68
N ALA A 253 -3.02 9.16 17.90
CA ALA A 253 -2.93 9.08 16.44
C ALA A 253 -4.26 9.50 15.81
N GLU A 254 -4.22 10.43 14.87
CA GLU A 254 -5.39 11.02 14.22
C GLU A 254 -5.78 10.24 12.95
N ALA A 255 -7.03 10.44 12.53
CA ALA A 255 -7.50 9.93 11.24
C ALA A 255 -6.61 10.38 10.09
N GLY A 256 -6.28 9.46 9.19
CA GLY A 256 -5.31 9.64 8.10
C GLY A 256 -3.90 9.15 8.45
N GLN A 257 -3.53 9.08 9.71
CA GLN A 257 -2.20 8.63 10.11
C GLN A 257 -2.06 7.10 10.08
N VAL A 258 -0.85 6.67 9.78
CA VAL A 258 -0.40 5.29 9.94
C VAL A 258 0.48 5.21 11.18
N CYS A 259 0.17 4.28 12.06
CA CYS A 259 0.94 4.05 13.29
C CYS A 259 1.12 2.56 13.56
N ALA A 260 2.07 2.23 14.42
CA ALA A 260 2.16 0.91 15.01
C ALA A 260 1.78 0.99 16.50
N VAL A 261 1.11 -0.03 17.01
CA VAL A 261 0.77 -0.12 18.41
C VAL A 261 1.33 -1.40 19.04
N THR A 262 1.62 -1.34 20.33
CA THR A 262 1.98 -2.50 21.15
C THR A 262 0.86 -2.81 22.13
N GLY A 263 0.87 -4.04 22.68
CA GLY A 263 -0.12 -4.49 23.67
C GLY A 263 -1.31 -5.24 23.06
N LEU A 264 -1.40 -5.36 21.74
CA LEU A 264 -2.42 -6.15 21.05
C LEU A 264 -1.82 -7.48 20.59
N THR A 265 -2.44 -8.60 20.95
CA THR A 265 -1.93 -9.94 20.65
C THR A 265 -2.83 -10.75 19.70
N HIS A 266 -4.11 -10.37 19.58
CA HIS A 266 -5.12 -11.10 18.80
C HIS A 266 -5.48 -10.44 17.47
N THR A 267 -4.93 -9.26 17.17
CA THR A 267 -5.15 -8.59 15.88
C THR A 267 -4.53 -9.36 14.74
N TRP A 268 -5.13 -9.26 13.55
CA TRP A 268 -4.62 -9.90 12.35
C TRP A 268 -4.62 -8.94 11.14
N PRO A 269 -3.74 -9.13 10.14
CA PRO A 269 -3.72 -8.29 8.94
C PRO A 269 -5.00 -8.45 8.12
N GLY A 270 -5.75 -7.36 7.97
CA GLY A 270 -7.06 -7.32 7.34
C GLY A 270 -8.21 -7.03 8.32
N GLU A 271 -7.96 -7.07 9.63
CA GLU A 271 -8.98 -6.76 10.64
C GLU A 271 -9.37 -5.28 10.61
N GLY A 272 -10.67 -5.04 10.67
CA GLY A 272 -11.27 -3.72 10.90
C GLY A 272 -11.53 -3.49 12.38
N LEU A 273 -11.14 -2.32 12.88
CA LEU A 273 -11.37 -1.94 14.28
C LEU A 273 -12.33 -0.76 14.38
N GLY A 274 -13.13 -0.73 15.44
CA GLY A 274 -14.16 0.27 15.65
C GLY A 274 -15.30 0.14 14.63
N LEU A 275 -15.59 1.20 13.87
CA LEU A 275 -16.65 1.18 12.85
C LEU A 275 -16.19 0.64 11.48
N ARG A 276 -14.92 0.30 11.32
CA ARG A 276 -14.43 -0.23 10.05
C ARG A 276 -14.72 -1.72 9.94
N PRO A 277 -15.31 -2.18 8.82
CA PRO A 277 -15.42 -3.62 8.54
C PRO A 277 -14.04 -4.21 8.21
N ASP A 278 -13.93 -5.52 8.35
CA ASP A 278 -12.77 -6.26 7.90
C ASP A 278 -12.52 -6.07 6.41
N ALA A 279 -11.27 -6.18 6.02
CA ALA A 279 -10.88 -6.13 4.62
C ALA A 279 -11.45 -7.33 3.85
N PRO A 280 -11.75 -7.18 2.55
CA PRO A 280 -12.13 -8.32 1.72
C PRO A 280 -10.97 -9.33 1.64
N ALA A 281 -11.31 -10.58 1.41
CA ALA A 281 -10.31 -11.64 1.23
C ALA A 281 -9.27 -11.23 0.17
N PRO A 282 -7.98 -11.55 0.37
CA PRO A 282 -6.94 -11.29 -0.61
C PRO A 282 -7.27 -11.88 -1.97
N MET A 283 -6.82 -11.23 -3.05
CA MET A 283 -6.96 -11.76 -4.40
C MET A 283 -5.83 -12.72 -4.77
N LEU A 284 -4.67 -12.49 -4.15
CA LEU A 284 -3.48 -13.31 -4.38
C LEU A 284 -3.45 -14.42 -3.34
N GLU A 285 -3.68 -15.64 -3.79
CA GLU A 285 -3.63 -16.85 -2.95
C GLU A 285 -2.36 -17.66 -3.26
N PRO A 286 -1.77 -18.34 -2.25
CA PRO A 286 -0.65 -19.25 -2.46
C PRO A 286 -1.04 -20.37 -3.44
N ALA A 287 -0.22 -20.57 -4.47
CA ALA A 287 -0.46 -21.59 -5.50
C ALA A 287 0.13 -22.96 -5.14
N MET A 288 1.04 -23.02 -4.17
CA MET A 288 1.78 -24.25 -3.81
C MET A 288 1.92 -24.38 -2.31
N THR A 289 1.87 -25.63 -1.84
CA THR A 289 2.15 -25.99 -0.44
C THR A 289 3.45 -26.78 -0.39
N TYR A 290 4.30 -26.47 0.56
CA TYR A 290 5.58 -27.14 0.78
C TYR A 290 5.59 -27.82 2.14
N GLN A 291 6.27 -28.98 2.21
CA GLN A 291 6.61 -29.60 3.49
C GLN A 291 7.89 -28.93 4.04
N VAL A 292 7.89 -28.60 5.31
CA VAL A 292 9.08 -28.14 6.00
C VAL A 292 9.89 -29.35 6.45
N LEU A 293 11.11 -29.48 5.92
CA LEU A 293 12.05 -30.51 6.36
C LEU A 293 12.92 -29.93 7.47
N LEU A 294 12.90 -30.58 8.62
CA LEU A 294 13.72 -30.21 9.78
C LEU A 294 15.03 -30.97 9.76
N ASP A 295 16.12 -30.31 10.20
CA ASP A 295 17.40 -30.97 10.38
C ASP A 295 17.36 -31.97 11.54
N ASP A 296 18.27 -32.97 11.51
CA ASP A 296 18.38 -33.97 12.56
C ASP A 296 18.62 -33.32 13.94
N GLY A 297 17.71 -33.62 14.88
CA GLY A 297 17.77 -33.09 16.24
C GLY A 297 16.98 -31.81 16.50
N GLN A 298 16.32 -31.22 15.50
CA GLN A 298 15.37 -30.11 15.74
C GLN A 298 14.03 -30.62 16.26
N ASP A 299 13.49 -29.94 17.28
CA ASP A 299 12.17 -30.26 17.83
C ASP A 299 11.07 -29.72 16.89
N PRO A 300 10.19 -30.60 16.34
CA PRO A 300 9.09 -30.17 15.49
C PRO A 300 8.14 -29.18 16.16
N HIS A 301 7.90 -29.28 17.46
CA HIS A 301 7.02 -28.38 18.17
C HIS A 301 7.62 -26.98 18.33
N GLU A 302 8.93 -26.88 18.58
CA GLU A 302 9.61 -25.58 18.62
C GLU A 302 9.62 -24.92 17.23
N ALA A 303 9.88 -25.71 16.19
CA ALA A 303 9.82 -25.25 14.81
C ALA A 303 8.40 -24.76 14.44
N LEU A 304 7.35 -25.53 14.81
CA LEU A 304 5.96 -25.16 14.58
C LEU A 304 5.59 -23.86 15.28
N GLN A 305 6.04 -23.64 16.54
CA GLN A 305 5.79 -22.38 17.24
C GLN A 305 6.41 -21.18 16.51
N LYS A 306 7.66 -21.31 16.04
CA LYS A 306 8.34 -20.26 15.27
C LYS A 306 7.63 -19.98 13.93
N LEU A 307 7.18 -21.02 13.24
CA LEU A 307 6.42 -20.87 11.99
C LEU A 307 5.05 -20.23 12.21
N ARG A 308 4.36 -20.55 13.30
CA ARG A 308 3.11 -19.88 13.68
C ARG A 308 3.31 -18.39 13.98
N GLN A 309 4.44 -18.01 14.58
CA GLN A 309 4.77 -16.59 14.75
C GLN A 309 4.98 -15.89 13.40
N LEU A 310 5.57 -16.56 12.40
CA LEU A 310 5.66 -16.03 11.03
C LEU A 310 4.29 -15.95 10.37
N ALA A 311 3.39 -16.90 10.63
CA ALA A 311 2.01 -16.86 10.12
C ALA A 311 1.18 -15.71 10.71
N GLU A 312 1.50 -15.19 11.91
CA GLU A 312 0.90 -13.94 12.41
C GLU A 312 1.28 -12.73 11.55
N GLU A 313 2.52 -12.71 11.04
CA GLU A 313 3.02 -11.65 10.16
C GLU A 313 2.53 -11.83 8.72
N ASP A 314 2.45 -13.07 8.25
CA ASP A 314 1.95 -13.45 6.92
C ASP A 314 0.91 -14.58 7.02
N PRO A 315 -0.39 -14.26 7.18
CA PRO A 315 -1.44 -15.27 7.28
C PRO A 315 -1.55 -16.20 6.06
N GLN A 316 -1.04 -15.79 4.90
CA GLN A 316 -1.06 -16.60 3.67
C GLN A 316 -0.07 -17.78 3.69
N LEU A 317 0.78 -17.88 4.70
CA LEU A 317 1.62 -19.06 4.89
C LEU A 317 0.80 -20.34 5.21
N HIS A 318 -0.42 -20.18 5.75
CA HIS A 318 -1.34 -21.29 6.05
C HIS A 318 -0.65 -22.48 6.74
N ILE A 319 0.14 -22.21 7.78
CA ILE A 319 0.93 -23.24 8.47
C ILE A 319 0.00 -24.29 9.08
N SER A 320 0.14 -25.53 8.64
CA SER A 320 -0.60 -26.68 9.15
C SER A 320 0.34 -27.71 9.78
N TRP A 321 -0.18 -28.41 10.78
CA TRP A 321 0.50 -29.52 11.44
C TRP A 321 -0.32 -30.79 11.27
N ASP A 322 0.30 -31.82 10.76
CA ASP A 322 -0.28 -33.14 10.62
C ASP A 322 0.25 -34.04 11.76
N GLU A 323 -0.63 -34.42 12.68
CA GLU A 323 -0.25 -35.19 13.86
C GLU A 323 0.15 -36.66 13.54
N GLU A 324 -0.46 -37.25 12.52
CA GLU A 324 -0.21 -38.65 12.13
C GLU A 324 1.19 -38.76 11.48
N THR A 325 1.50 -37.86 10.57
CA THR A 325 2.77 -37.90 9.83
C THR A 325 3.86 -37.07 10.52
N ARG A 326 3.52 -36.28 11.55
CA ARG A 326 4.42 -35.31 12.23
C ARG A 326 5.10 -34.34 11.25
N GLN A 327 4.34 -33.89 10.26
CA GLN A 327 4.81 -33.00 9.22
C GLN A 327 4.24 -31.60 9.40
N ILE A 328 5.09 -30.60 9.14
CA ILE A 328 4.70 -29.20 9.02
C ILE A 328 4.58 -28.87 7.54
N ARG A 329 3.49 -28.26 7.16
CA ARG A 329 3.23 -27.81 5.79
C ARG A 329 2.84 -26.35 5.78
#